data_95582465aaf6c1d942e6457c69aa1993
#
_entry.id   95582465aaf6c1d942e6457c69aa1993
#
_cell.length_a   1.000
_cell.length_b   1.000
_cell.length_c   1.000
_cell.angle_alpha   90.00
_cell.angle_beta   90.00
_cell.angle_gamma   90.00
#
_symmetry.space_group_name_H-M   'P 1'
#
loop_
_entity.id
_entity.type
_entity.pdbx_description
1 polymer ?
#
loop_
_entity_poly.entity_id
_entity_poly.type
_entity_poly.pdbx_seq_one_letter_code
_entity_poly.pdbx_strand_id
1 'polypeptide(L)'
;MEQSKRSFIKNVGLLSVTGLMASMPSANGCPLPAGAQSSSVFNVKDFGAKGDGQTPDSEAIQKALDAAGKVQGTTYFPAGNYRCHDLKVSPYTTVLAEPQWAYGPDAGAVLTIDSENADCVLNISEAYGCHIRGVFLRGNRNAQKVQHGIFQNHATEFTKRENSPVIDEVSIHHFSGHGVYLLRIWLFIIRHSIFKSNGGHGVCILGWDGFVTDNQFSDNGKSGFATEVGGGSTVMFTANRVEWNHEYGLLLAGGDCWNVTGNCFDRNWGAAISVNRVSNSTFTGNIFRRNGRDAKNLPEGLDESCQMLIQSSRGISVTGNTGAAGRDDGGRGEYTPNYAFRLKDISCSVITANAFSQGYLKEMILDKGGNKEDCLVNNNMGSAFEVPA
;
A
#
# COMPACT_ATOMS: atom_id res chain seq x y z
N MET A 1 -46.67 -30.68 -6.18
CA MET A 1 -46.06 -29.94 -7.29
C MET A 1 -44.55 -29.83 -7.03
N GLU A 2 -43.93 -30.94 -7.17
CA GLU A 2 -42.49 -31.15 -7.01
C GLU A 2 -42.03 -31.83 -8.29
N GLN A 3 -41.36 -31.11 -9.17
CA GLN A 3 -40.56 -31.59 -10.32
C GLN A 3 -40.24 -30.39 -11.22
N SER A 4 -39.10 -29.78 -11.03
CA SER A 4 -38.41 -29.02 -12.09
C SER A 4 -37.16 -28.30 -11.54
N LYS A 5 -36.18 -29.00 -11.02
CA LYS A 5 -34.83 -28.46 -10.76
C LYS A 5 -33.71 -29.52 -10.84
N ARG A 6 -33.80 -30.44 -11.80
CA ARG A 6 -32.70 -31.41 -12.05
C ARG A 6 -32.61 -31.75 -13.54
N SER A 7 -32.24 -30.80 -14.37
CA SER A 7 -32.01 -31.08 -15.78
C SER A 7 -31.09 -30.07 -16.48
N PHE A 8 -30.10 -29.54 -15.82
CA PHE A 8 -29.14 -28.63 -16.48
C PHE A 8 -27.66 -29.09 -16.48
N ILE A 9 -27.38 -30.26 -15.92
CA ILE A 9 -26.01 -30.82 -15.97
C ILE A 9 -26.06 -32.23 -16.51
N LYS A 10 -26.32 -32.38 -17.82
CA LYS A 10 -26.02 -33.60 -18.58
C LYS A 10 -26.01 -33.24 -20.07
N ASN A 11 -24.91 -32.68 -20.55
CA ASN A 11 -24.47 -32.72 -21.94
C ASN A 11 -23.17 -31.92 -22.07
N VAL A 12 -22.09 -32.41 -21.44
CA VAL A 12 -20.74 -32.12 -21.92
C VAL A 12 -20.24 -33.45 -22.48
N GLY A 13 -20.49 -33.63 -23.78
CA GLY A 13 -19.96 -34.76 -24.52
C GLY A 13 -18.44 -34.68 -24.62
N LEU A 14 -17.78 -35.78 -24.26
CA LEU A 14 -16.41 -36.03 -24.59
C LEU A 14 -16.24 -35.97 -26.13
N LEU A 15 -15.62 -34.93 -26.63
CA LEU A 15 -15.04 -34.93 -28.00
C LEU A 15 -13.59 -35.43 -27.86
N SER A 16 -13.40 -36.70 -28.17
CA SER A 16 -12.08 -37.29 -28.43
C SER A 16 -11.50 -36.66 -29.71
N VAL A 17 -10.46 -35.83 -29.52
CA VAL A 17 -9.64 -35.36 -30.65
C VAL A 17 -8.57 -36.42 -30.93
N THR A 18 -8.90 -37.35 -31.84
CA THR A 18 -7.88 -38.18 -32.49
C THR A 18 -7.31 -37.44 -33.68
N GLY A 19 -6.04 -37.18 -33.62
CA GLY A 19 -5.02 -36.98 -34.60
C GLY A 19 -5.33 -36.38 -35.97
N LEU A 20 -4.75 -35.20 -36.20
CA LEU A 20 -4.10 -34.87 -37.48
C LEU A 20 -2.80 -34.12 -37.14
N MET A 21 -1.72 -34.84 -37.09
CA MET A 21 -0.38 -34.28 -37.21
C MET A 21 -0.18 -33.88 -38.65
N ALA A 22 -0.60 -32.67 -39.03
CA ALA A 22 -0.13 -32.06 -40.26
C ALA A 22 1.28 -31.55 -39.99
N SER A 23 2.26 -32.07 -40.67
CA SER A 23 3.63 -31.57 -40.70
C SER A 23 3.62 -30.12 -41.13
N MET A 24 3.85 -29.21 -40.21
CA MET A 24 4.12 -27.82 -40.54
C MET A 24 5.48 -27.75 -41.24
N PRO A 25 5.59 -27.08 -42.41
CA PRO A 25 6.89 -26.80 -42.98
C PRO A 25 7.69 -25.96 -41.98
N SER A 26 8.95 -26.35 -41.77
CA SER A 26 9.91 -25.57 -40.99
C SER A 26 9.98 -24.18 -41.59
N ALA A 27 9.47 -23.19 -40.84
CA ALA A 27 9.69 -21.80 -41.18
C ALA A 27 11.20 -21.57 -41.11
N ASN A 28 11.83 -21.39 -42.28
CA ASN A 28 13.19 -20.90 -42.37
C ASN A 28 13.22 -19.57 -41.58
N GLY A 29 13.90 -19.60 -40.44
CA GLY A 29 14.05 -18.41 -39.62
C GLY A 29 14.65 -17.31 -40.47
N CYS A 30 13.92 -16.23 -40.60
CA CYS A 30 14.46 -14.99 -41.11
C CYS A 30 15.66 -14.64 -40.21
N PRO A 31 16.90 -14.53 -40.73
CA PRO A 31 18.00 -14.12 -39.89
C PRO A 31 17.71 -12.71 -39.43
N LEU A 32 17.59 -12.54 -38.12
CA LEU A 32 17.56 -11.21 -37.53
C LEU A 32 18.83 -10.49 -37.93
N PRO A 33 18.76 -9.22 -38.42
CA PRO A 33 19.95 -8.46 -38.75
C PRO A 33 20.88 -8.46 -37.55
N ALA A 34 22.15 -8.82 -37.75
CA ALA A 34 23.21 -8.70 -36.75
C ALA A 34 23.55 -7.21 -36.54
N GLY A 35 22.60 -6.46 -36.03
CA GLY A 35 22.85 -5.17 -35.41
C GLY A 35 23.21 -5.47 -33.95
N ALA A 36 24.29 -4.92 -33.48
CA ALA A 36 24.68 -4.99 -32.08
C ALA A 36 23.42 -4.69 -31.22
N GLN A 37 22.85 -5.71 -30.57
CA GLN A 37 21.83 -5.52 -29.58
C GLN A 37 22.50 -4.74 -28.45
N SER A 38 22.29 -3.43 -28.43
CA SER A 38 22.67 -2.64 -27.28
C SER A 38 21.96 -3.27 -26.09
N SER A 39 22.72 -3.74 -25.10
CA SER A 39 22.16 -4.30 -23.89
C SER A 39 21.15 -3.30 -23.32
N SER A 40 19.92 -3.72 -23.12
CA SER A 40 18.90 -2.91 -22.45
C SER A 40 19.03 -2.97 -20.93
N VAL A 41 19.99 -3.74 -20.41
CA VAL A 41 20.27 -3.92 -18.97
C VAL A 41 21.64 -3.33 -18.64
N PHE A 42 21.64 -2.40 -17.71
CA PHE A 42 22.80 -1.66 -17.25
C PHE A 42 23.08 -2.00 -15.78
N ASN A 43 24.13 -2.81 -15.54
CA ASN A 43 24.53 -3.17 -14.20
C ASN A 43 25.29 -2.00 -13.56
N VAL A 44 24.84 -1.53 -12.39
CA VAL A 44 25.45 -0.40 -11.69
C VAL A 44 26.93 -0.60 -11.39
N LYS A 45 27.39 -1.86 -11.25
CA LYS A 45 28.80 -2.22 -11.04
C LYS A 45 29.66 -1.84 -12.25
N ASP A 46 29.14 -1.94 -13.46
CA ASP A 46 29.84 -1.59 -14.71
C ASP A 46 30.09 -0.08 -14.83
N PHE A 47 29.34 0.72 -14.07
CA PHE A 47 29.47 2.17 -13.97
C PHE A 47 30.31 2.61 -12.77
N GLY A 48 30.84 1.65 -11.99
CA GLY A 48 31.76 1.89 -10.89
C GLY A 48 31.17 1.82 -9.49
N ALA A 49 29.86 1.53 -9.35
CA ALA A 49 29.23 1.35 -8.04
C ALA A 49 29.89 0.17 -7.28
N LYS A 50 30.20 0.39 -6.02
CA LYS A 50 30.87 -0.62 -5.17
C LYS A 50 29.87 -1.51 -4.44
N GLY A 51 28.83 -0.92 -3.86
CA GLY A 51 27.86 -1.65 -3.04
C GLY A 51 28.48 -2.35 -1.85
N ASP A 52 29.52 -1.75 -1.28
CA ASP A 52 30.31 -2.26 -0.15
C ASP A 52 29.86 -1.69 1.20
N GLY A 53 28.85 -0.81 1.21
CA GLY A 53 28.32 -0.13 2.40
C GLY A 53 29.20 1.00 2.92
N GLN A 54 30.28 1.35 2.24
CA GLN A 54 31.24 2.38 2.65
C GLN A 54 31.41 3.47 1.59
N THR A 55 31.60 3.06 0.35
CA THR A 55 31.82 3.97 -0.78
C THR A 55 30.53 4.68 -1.16
N PRO A 56 30.52 6.01 -1.36
CA PRO A 56 29.38 6.70 -1.97
C PRO A 56 29.19 6.26 -3.44
N ASP A 57 28.01 5.75 -3.75
CA ASP A 57 27.71 5.15 -5.05
C ASP A 57 26.78 6.02 -5.94
N SER A 58 26.26 7.16 -5.42
CA SER A 58 25.24 7.99 -6.12
C SER A 58 25.63 8.33 -7.55
N GLU A 59 26.87 8.79 -7.78
CA GLU A 59 27.31 9.20 -9.12
C GLU A 59 27.37 8.02 -10.10
N ALA A 60 27.88 6.88 -9.65
CA ALA A 60 27.98 5.67 -10.46
C ALA A 60 26.57 5.12 -10.81
N ILE A 61 25.69 5.08 -9.82
CA ILE A 61 24.31 4.63 -10.01
C ILE A 61 23.57 5.58 -10.96
N GLN A 62 23.71 6.91 -10.80
CA GLN A 62 23.05 7.87 -11.68
C GLN A 62 23.50 7.72 -13.13
N LYS A 63 24.80 7.47 -13.37
CA LYS A 63 25.28 7.16 -14.74
C LYS A 63 24.60 5.93 -15.35
N ALA A 64 24.37 4.89 -14.55
CA ALA A 64 23.64 3.69 -15.02
C ALA A 64 22.17 4.00 -15.31
N LEU A 65 21.49 4.77 -14.42
CA LEU A 65 20.11 5.24 -14.63
C LEU A 65 19.99 6.10 -15.89
N ASP A 66 20.93 7.01 -16.11
CA ASP A 66 20.93 7.87 -17.28
C ASP A 66 21.18 7.07 -18.58
N ALA A 67 22.03 6.05 -18.53
CA ALA A 67 22.27 5.15 -19.65
C ALA A 67 21.02 4.33 -19.97
N ALA A 68 20.36 3.77 -18.97
CA ALA A 68 19.08 3.08 -19.13
C ALA A 68 17.99 4.02 -19.68
N GLY A 69 17.95 5.27 -19.21
CA GLY A 69 17.00 6.29 -19.67
C GLY A 69 17.05 6.56 -21.17
N LYS A 70 18.22 6.52 -21.77
CA LYS A 70 18.42 6.78 -23.21
C LYS A 70 17.77 5.73 -24.13
N VAL A 71 17.57 4.50 -23.60
CA VAL A 71 17.05 3.36 -24.37
C VAL A 71 15.79 2.76 -23.74
N GLN A 72 15.22 3.42 -22.72
CA GLN A 72 14.08 2.90 -21.94
C GLN A 72 14.37 1.49 -21.38
N GLY A 73 15.58 1.29 -20.89
CA GLY A 73 16.12 0.02 -20.44
C GLY A 73 15.97 -0.21 -18.93
N THR A 74 16.75 -1.17 -18.44
CA THR A 74 16.75 -1.61 -17.03
C THR A 74 18.07 -1.24 -16.37
N THR A 75 18.01 -0.60 -15.21
CA THR A 75 19.15 -0.46 -14.30
C THR A 75 19.13 -1.60 -13.30
N TYR A 76 20.12 -2.47 -13.33
CA TYR A 76 20.21 -3.66 -12.51
C TYR A 76 21.18 -3.49 -11.33
N PHE A 77 20.70 -3.87 -10.16
CA PHE A 77 21.44 -3.83 -8.90
C PHE A 77 21.75 -5.26 -8.41
N PRO A 78 22.97 -5.76 -8.55
CA PRO A 78 23.40 -6.97 -7.86
C PRO A 78 23.32 -6.81 -6.34
N ALA A 79 23.28 -7.92 -5.60
CA ALA A 79 23.33 -7.87 -4.14
C ALA A 79 24.49 -7.04 -3.63
N GLY A 80 24.24 -6.19 -2.64
CA GLY A 80 25.22 -5.26 -2.07
C GLY A 80 24.54 -4.15 -1.27
N ASN A 81 25.32 -3.36 -0.54
CA ASN A 81 24.83 -2.20 0.20
C ASN A 81 25.37 -0.93 -0.47
N TYR A 82 24.51 -0.23 -1.19
CA TYR A 82 24.85 0.96 -1.97
C TYR A 82 24.50 2.22 -1.17
N ARG A 83 25.49 3.03 -0.87
CA ARG A 83 25.29 4.34 -0.25
C ARG A 83 24.95 5.37 -1.31
N CYS A 84 23.71 5.87 -1.28
CA CYS A 84 23.23 6.75 -2.35
C CYS A 84 22.07 7.64 -1.89
N HIS A 85 21.83 8.71 -2.62
CA HIS A 85 20.72 9.65 -2.39
C HIS A 85 20.32 10.38 -3.67
N ASP A 86 19.10 10.93 -3.67
CA ASP A 86 18.52 11.81 -4.69
C ASP A 86 18.67 11.29 -6.14
N LEU A 87 18.63 9.99 -6.31
CA LEU A 87 18.73 9.34 -7.61
C LEU A 87 17.50 9.63 -8.46
N LYS A 88 17.69 10.15 -9.66
CA LYS A 88 16.63 10.47 -10.60
C LYS A 88 16.38 9.32 -11.54
N VAL A 89 15.17 8.77 -11.49
CA VAL A 89 14.72 7.70 -12.39
C VAL A 89 14.18 8.33 -13.68
N SER A 90 14.50 7.73 -14.81
CA SER A 90 14.03 8.19 -16.13
C SER A 90 12.68 7.59 -16.50
N PRO A 91 11.90 8.24 -17.40
CA PRO A 91 10.64 7.69 -17.90
C PRO A 91 10.81 6.33 -18.57
N TYR A 92 9.82 5.44 -18.39
CA TYR A 92 9.71 4.14 -19.04
C TYR A 92 10.91 3.21 -18.78
N THR A 93 11.60 3.38 -17.66
CA THR A 93 12.73 2.54 -17.25
C THR A 93 12.38 1.64 -16.08
N THR A 94 13.16 0.59 -15.91
CA THR A 94 13.06 -0.32 -14.78
C THR A 94 14.29 -0.18 -13.88
N VAL A 95 14.07 -0.01 -12.57
CA VAL A 95 15.05 -0.23 -11.50
C VAL A 95 14.81 -1.65 -11.00
N LEU A 96 15.79 -2.52 -11.13
CA LEU A 96 15.64 -3.96 -10.87
C LEU A 96 16.72 -4.48 -9.93
N ALA A 97 16.29 -5.26 -8.94
CA ALA A 97 17.14 -6.16 -8.16
C ALA A 97 16.45 -7.52 -8.00
N GLU A 98 17.19 -8.51 -7.49
CA GLU A 98 16.57 -9.78 -7.09
C GLU A 98 15.70 -9.55 -5.85
N PRO A 99 14.38 -9.78 -5.94
CA PRO A 99 13.46 -9.48 -4.86
C PRO A 99 13.70 -10.38 -3.65
N GLN A 100 13.59 -9.77 -2.47
CA GLN A 100 13.71 -10.48 -1.20
C GLN A 100 12.49 -10.15 -0.32
N TRP A 101 11.62 -11.11 -0.12
CA TRP A 101 10.55 -10.97 0.86
C TRP A 101 11.10 -11.28 2.26
N ALA A 102 11.64 -10.26 2.91
CA ALA A 102 12.20 -10.39 4.25
C ALA A 102 11.74 -9.23 5.15
N TYR A 103 11.11 -9.57 6.26
CA TYR A 103 10.77 -8.59 7.30
C TYR A 103 12.03 -8.04 7.99
N GLY A 104 13.09 -8.82 8.02
CA GLY A 104 14.43 -8.53 8.50
C GLY A 104 15.28 -9.81 8.60
N PRO A 105 16.63 -9.76 8.50
CA PRO A 105 17.43 -8.58 8.21
C PRO A 105 17.33 -8.13 6.75
N ASP A 106 17.96 -6.98 6.44
CA ASP A 106 18.07 -6.50 5.06
C ASP A 106 18.87 -7.47 4.21
N ALA A 107 18.43 -7.68 2.98
CA ALA A 107 19.02 -8.64 2.05
C ALA A 107 18.98 -8.13 0.60
N GLY A 108 19.73 -8.75 -0.27
CA GLY A 108 19.77 -8.39 -1.69
C GLY A 108 20.46 -7.07 -1.96
N ALA A 109 19.88 -6.25 -2.81
CA ALA A 109 20.40 -4.91 -3.13
C ALA A 109 19.77 -3.87 -2.17
N VAL A 110 20.58 -3.40 -1.22
CA VAL A 110 20.17 -2.40 -0.22
C VAL A 110 20.70 -1.03 -0.64
N LEU A 111 19.81 -0.10 -0.91
CA LEU A 111 20.12 1.30 -1.19
C LEU A 111 19.94 2.10 0.10
N THR A 112 21.06 2.51 0.72
CA THR A 112 21.07 3.21 2.00
C THR A 112 21.29 4.70 1.76
N ILE A 113 20.39 5.54 2.29
CA ILE A 113 20.55 6.99 2.21
C ILE A 113 21.83 7.42 2.97
N ASP A 114 22.67 8.23 2.35
CA ASP A 114 24.01 8.58 2.87
C ASP A 114 24.26 10.10 3.00
N SER A 115 23.22 10.91 2.87
CA SER A 115 23.29 12.35 3.03
C SER A 115 22.19 12.86 3.95
N GLU A 116 22.54 13.65 4.95
CA GLU A 116 21.59 14.31 5.84
C GLU A 116 20.78 15.41 5.14
N ASN A 117 21.27 15.91 4.00
CA ASN A 117 20.60 16.95 3.22
C ASN A 117 19.74 16.40 2.07
N ALA A 118 19.74 15.10 1.85
CA ALA A 118 18.96 14.45 0.80
C ALA A 118 17.45 14.56 1.05
N ASP A 119 16.66 14.56 -0.03
CA ASP A 119 15.21 14.48 0.03
C ASP A 119 14.73 13.02 0.03
N CYS A 120 15.42 12.15 -0.71
CA CYS A 120 14.99 10.76 -0.90
C CYS A 120 16.14 9.85 -1.36
N VAL A 121 15.86 8.57 -1.50
CA VAL A 121 16.74 7.66 -2.25
C VAL A 121 16.40 7.70 -3.73
N LEU A 122 15.14 7.48 -4.11
CA LEU A 122 14.68 7.48 -5.50
C LEU A 122 13.67 8.61 -5.75
N ASN A 123 14.00 9.52 -6.65
CA ASN A 123 13.10 10.56 -7.13
C ASN A 123 12.50 10.11 -8.49
N ILE A 124 11.18 9.92 -8.51
CA ILE A 124 10.42 9.50 -9.69
C ILE A 124 9.53 10.61 -10.25
N SER A 125 9.78 11.87 -9.90
CA SER A 125 8.91 12.99 -10.33
C SER A 125 8.76 13.07 -11.84
N GLU A 126 9.81 12.78 -12.61
CA GLU A 126 9.76 12.76 -14.08
C GLU A 126 9.70 11.35 -14.68
N ALA A 127 9.55 10.31 -13.86
CA ALA A 127 9.69 8.91 -14.27
C ALA A 127 8.34 8.28 -14.68
N TYR A 128 7.70 8.82 -15.69
CA TYR A 128 6.45 8.24 -16.24
C TYR A 128 6.64 6.79 -16.67
N GLY A 129 5.70 5.91 -16.27
CA GLY A 129 5.74 4.49 -16.61
C GLY A 129 6.95 3.74 -16.08
N CYS A 130 7.61 4.25 -15.04
CA CYS A 130 8.74 3.54 -14.43
C CYS A 130 8.29 2.31 -13.63
N HIS A 131 9.18 1.33 -13.53
CA HIS A 131 9.00 0.16 -12.69
C HIS A 131 10.16 0.06 -11.69
N ILE A 132 9.84 -0.01 -10.39
CA ILE A 132 10.82 -0.20 -9.31
C ILE A 132 10.54 -1.55 -8.68
N ARG A 133 11.51 -2.47 -8.79
CA ARG A 133 11.33 -3.84 -8.34
C ARG A 133 12.53 -4.41 -7.60
N GLY A 134 12.28 -5.09 -6.48
CA GLY A 134 13.23 -5.95 -5.80
C GLY A 134 14.26 -5.23 -4.93
N VAL A 135 14.31 -3.89 -4.95
CA VAL A 135 15.26 -3.11 -4.16
C VAL A 135 14.80 -2.95 -2.72
N PHE A 136 15.78 -2.91 -1.84
CA PHE A 136 15.61 -2.59 -0.43
C PHE A 136 16.07 -1.15 -0.18
N LEU A 137 15.20 -0.26 0.30
CA LEU A 137 15.54 1.14 0.59
C LEU A 137 15.64 1.35 2.10
N ARG A 138 16.80 1.81 2.57
CA ARG A 138 17.08 2.06 3.98
C ARG A 138 17.32 3.53 4.24
N GLY A 139 16.52 4.10 5.15
CA GLY A 139 16.67 5.47 5.63
C GLY A 139 17.44 5.61 6.92
N ASN A 140 17.44 6.84 7.44
CA ASN A 140 17.83 7.17 8.81
C ASN A 140 16.61 7.82 9.50
N ARG A 141 15.92 7.06 10.37
CA ARG A 141 14.70 7.54 11.06
C ARG A 141 14.98 8.79 11.93
N ASN A 142 16.21 8.96 12.37
CA ASN A 142 16.63 10.06 13.24
C ASN A 142 17.19 11.27 12.47
N ALA A 143 17.15 11.26 11.14
CA ALA A 143 17.61 12.41 10.36
C ALA A 143 16.78 13.65 10.71
N GLN A 144 17.47 14.80 10.80
CA GLN A 144 16.80 16.08 11.11
C GLN A 144 15.93 16.57 9.96
N LYS A 145 16.37 16.35 8.72
CA LYS A 145 15.58 16.60 7.53
C LYS A 145 14.58 15.47 7.29
N VAL A 146 13.40 15.82 6.85
CA VAL A 146 12.39 14.84 6.41
C VAL A 146 12.86 14.20 5.11
N GLN A 147 13.11 12.90 5.14
CA GLN A 147 13.65 12.12 4.03
C GLN A 147 12.71 10.97 3.68
N HIS A 148 12.60 10.67 2.39
CA HIS A 148 11.70 9.65 1.87
C HIS A 148 12.45 8.51 1.16
N GLY A 149 11.85 7.32 1.10
CA GLY A 149 12.40 6.23 0.30
C GLY A 149 12.22 6.50 -1.20
N ILE A 150 10.97 6.60 -1.63
CA ILE A 150 10.57 7.00 -2.99
C ILE A 150 9.78 8.30 -2.91
N PHE A 151 10.16 9.24 -3.76
CA PHE A 151 9.57 10.58 -3.77
C PHE A 151 9.11 10.99 -5.16
N GLN A 152 7.91 11.58 -5.22
CA GLN A 152 7.40 12.28 -6.39
C GLN A 152 6.60 13.49 -5.94
N ASN A 153 6.82 14.62 -6.59
CA ASN A 153 6.03 15.82 -6.36
C ASN A 153 5.65 16.53 -7.66
N HIS A 154 4.38 16.47 -8.00
CA HIS A 154 3.74 17.24 -9.09
C HIS A 154 2.60 18.10 -8.56
N ALA A 155 2.62 18.46 -7.27
CA ALA A 155 1.49 19.15 -6.61
C ALA A 155 1.08 20.46 -7.29
N THR A 156 2.01 21.15 -7.93
CA THR A 156 1.78 22.44 -8.62
C THR A 156 1.53 22.28 -10.12
N GLU A 157 1.78 21.10 -10.69
CA GLU A 157 1.65 20.88 -12.13
C GLU A 157 0.51 19.92 -12.43
N PHE A 158 -0.38 20.32 -13.31
CA PHE A 158 -1.39 19.43 -13.87
C PHE A 158 -0.98 19.04 -15.28
N THR A 159 -0.33 17.89 -15.42
CA THR A 159 -0.09 17.28 -16.72
C THR A 159 -1.27 16.40 -17.09
N LYS A 160 -1.57 16.30 -18.39
CA LYS A 160 -2.58 15.36 -18.91
C LYS A 160 -2.01 13.93 -19.09
N ARG A 161 -0.81 13.68 -18.57
CA ARG A 161 -0.13 12.39 -18.70
C ARG A 161 -0.25 11.63 -17.39
N GLU A 162 -0.67 10.40 -17.47
CA GLU A 162 -0.68 9.45 -16.38
C GLU A 162 0.76 9.11 -15.98
N ASN A 163 1.04 9.10 -14.67
CA ASN A 163 2.38 8.79 -14.16
C ASN A 163 2.70 7.29 -14.27
N SER A 164 1.72 6.43 -14.04
CA SER A 164 1.74 4.97 -14.19
C SER A 164 2.97 4.27 -13.60
N PRO A 165 3.49 4.63 -12.42
CA PRO A 165 4.59 3.90 -11.81
C PRO A 165 4.11 2.56 -11.25
N VAL A 166 5.01 1.59 -11.29
CA VAL A 166 4.83 0.30 -10.61
C VAL A 166 5.92 0.16 -9.53
N ILE A 167 5.51 0.00 -8.29
CA ILE A 167 6.37 -0.28 -7.13
C ILE A 167 6.04 -1.71 -6.68
N ASP A 168 6.96 -2.63 -6.88
CA ASP A 168 6.72 -4.07 -6.76
C ASP A 168 7.87 -4.77 -6.03
N GLU A 169 7.53 -5.63 -5.08
CA GLU A 169 8.52 -6.45 -4.36
C GLU A 169 9.66 -5.63 -3.72
N VAL A 170 9.33 -4.43 -3.18
CA VAL A 170 10.30 -3.58 -2.49
C VAL A 170 10.16 -3.68 -0.97
N SER A 171 11.26 -3.38 -0.25
CA SER A 171 11.21 -3.15 1.20
C SER A 171 11.74 -1.76 1.52
N ILE A 172 10.94 -0.92 2.21
CA ILE A 172 11.28 0.48 2.45
C ILE A 172 11.11 0.80 3.93
N HIS A 173 12.20 1.16 4.61
CA HIS A 173 12.16 1.34 6.04
C HIS A 173 13.18 2.35 6.61
N HIS A 174 12.90 2.79 7.85
CA HIS A 174 13.72 3.69 8.66
C HIS A 174 13.94 5.08 8.06
N PHE A 175 13.07 5.56 7.18
CA PHE A 175 13.11 6.97 6.75
C PHE A 175 12.53 7.89 7.83
N SER A 176 13.09 9.11 7.98
CA SER A 176 12.53 10.12 8.89
C SER A 176 11.18 10.67 8.43
N GLY A 177 10.92 10.67 7.14
CA GLY A 177 9.65 10.96 6.49
C GLY A 177 8.85 9.70 6.17
N HIS A 178 8.26 9.66 5.00
CA HIS A 178 7.46 8.54 4.52
C HIS A 178 8.32 7.49 3.80
N GLY A 179 7.91 6.24 3.86
CA GLY A 179 8.51 5.23 2.98
C GLY A 179 8.35 5.60 1.51
N VAL A 180 7.12 5.91 1.11
CA VAL A 180 6.79 6.41 -0.23
C VAL A 180 5.94 7.67 -0.10
N TYR A 181 6.30 8.74 -0.82
CA TYR A 181 5.56 9.99 -0.83
C TYR A 181 5.28 10.43 -2.27
N LEU A 182 4.01 10.34 -2.70
CA LEU A 182 3.61 10.58 -4.09
C LEU A 182 2.52 11.66 -4.15
N LEU A 183 2.88 12.87 -4.53
CA LEU A 183 1.93 13.96 -4.71
C LEU A 183 1.54 14.11 -6.18
N ARG A 184 0.21 14.00 -6.43
CA ARG A 184 -0.39 13.99 -7.77
C ARG A 184 0.08 12.81 -8.62
N ILE A 185 -0.12 11.64 -8.07
CA ILE A 185 0.13 10.38 -8.76
C ILE A 185 -1.14 9.88 -9.45
N TRP A 186 -1.01 9.36 -10.65
CA TRP A 186 -2.12 8.86 -11.43
C TRP A 186 -1.81 7.49 -12.03
N LEU A 187 -2.78 6.57 -11.98
CA LEU A 187 -2.70 5.21 -12.50
C LEU A 187 -1.46 4.45 -11.95
N PHE A 188 -1.39 4.26 -10.65
CA PHE A 188 -0.25 3.66 -9.98
C PHE A 188 -0.52 2.24 -9.46
N ILE A 189 0.54 1.44 -9.33
CA ILE A 189 0.49 0.11 -8.70
C ILE A 189 1.54 0.05 -7.60
N ILE A 190 1.11 -0.33 -6.38
CA ILE A 190 1.98 -0.62 -5.24
C ILE A 190 1.60 -2.01 -4.71
N ARG A 191 2.51 -2.99 -4.83
CA ARG A 191 2.18 -4.35 -4.49
C ARG A 191 3.36 -5.17 -3.96
N HIS A 192 3.05 -6.29 -3.28
CA HIS A 192 4.01 -7.28 -2.77
C HIS A 192 5.17 -6.65 -1.98
N SER A 193 4.93 -5.54 -1.28
CA SER A 193 5.97 -4.69 -0.71
C SER A 193 5.82 -4.53 0.79
N ILE A 194 6.93 -4.19 1.47
CA ILE A 194 6.99 -3.98 2.91
C ILE A 194 7.37 -2.53 3.19
N PHE A 195 6.51 -1.81 3.93
CA PHE A 195 6.74 -0.44 4.38
C PHE A 195 6.73 -0.42 5.91
N LYS A 196 7.90 -0.31 6.54
CA LYS A 196 7.98 -0.43 8.00
C LYS A 196 8.90 0.57 8.67
N SER A 197 8.61 0.88 9.92
CA SER A 197 9.48 1.66 10.81
C SER A 197 9.89 3.03 10.25
N ASN A 198 9.12 3.62 9.33
CA ASN A 198 9.34 4.97 8.85
C ASN A 198 8.81 5.98 9.88
N GLY A 199 9.43 7.14 10.01
CA GLY A 199 9.00 8.20 10.94
C GLY A 199 7.67 8.84 10.56
N GLY A 200 7.35 8.90 9.26
CA GLY A 200 6.07 9.30 8.71
C GLY A 200 5.13 8.12 8.46
N HIS A 201 4.34 8.20 7.41
CA HIS A 201 3.50 7.10 6.93
C HIS A 201 4.33 6.05 6.18
N GLY A 202 3.85 4.82 6.14
CA GLY A 202 4.43 3.82 5.25
C GLY A 202 4.37 4.28 3.80
N VAL A 203 3.16 4.64 3.35
CA VAL A 203 2.90 5.28 2.05
C VAL A 203 1.96 6.46 2.26
N CYS A 204 2.26 7.60 1.65
CA CYS A 204 1.40 8.78 1.63
C CYS A 204 1.19 9.26 0.19
N ILE A 205 -0.05 9.47 -0.21
CA ILE A 205 -0.38 9.87 -1.58
C ILE A 205 -1.37 11.04 -1.63
N LEU A 206 -1.31 11.79 -2.72
CA LEU A 206 -2.43 12.49 -3.33
C LEU A 206 -2.57 11.90 -4.73
N GLY A 207 -3.59 11.06 -4.98
CA GLY A 207 -3.56 10.28 -6.21
C GLY A 207 -4.87 9.61 -6.62
N TRP A 208 -4.91 9.14 -7.86
CA TRP A 208 -6.09 8.59 -8.52
C TRP A 208 -5.79 7.29 -9.26
N ASP A 209 -6.82 6.46 -9.45
CA ASP A 209 -6.79 5.24 -10.26
C ASP A 209 -5.68 4.27 -9.86
N GLY A 210 -5.59 3.96 -8.57
CA GLY A 210 -4.50 3.18 -8.00
C GLY A 210 -4.87 1.76 -7.58
N PHE A 211 -3.85 0.89 -7.58
CA PHE A 211 -3.93 -0.46 -7.02
C PHE A 211 -2.88 -0.61 -5.92
N VAL A 212 -3.34 -0.88 -4.70
CA VAL A 212 -2.50 -1.11 -3.51
C VAL A 212 -2.86 -2.48 -2.96
N THR A 213 -2.05 -3.50 -3.27
CA THR A 213 -2.42 -4.88 -3.00
C THR A 213 -1.27 -5.73 -2.48
N ASP A 214 -1.57 -6.68 -1.58
CA ASP A 214 -0.61 -7.65 -1.04
C ASP A 214 0.62 -7.02 -0.38
N ASN A 215 0.44 -5.87 0.29
CA ASN A 215 1.52 -5.19 1.00
C ASN A 215 1.46 -5.41 2.50
N GLN A 216 2.59 -5.20 3.17
CA GLN A 216 2.67 -5.07 4.62
C GLN A 216 3.07 -3.64 5.01
N PHE A 217 2.25 -3.01 5.85
CA PHE A 217 2.51 -1.69 6.45
C PHE A 217 2.64 -1.87 7.96
N SER A 218 3.83 -1.69 8.52
CA SER A 218 4.08 -2.02 9.93
C SER A 218 4.96 -1.01 10.65
N ASP A 219 4.62 -0.70 11.90
CA ASP A 219 5.44 0.12 12.81
C ASP A 219 5.86 1.49 12.24
N ASN A 220 5.05 2.09 11.36
CA ASN A 220 5.32 3.44 10.89
C ASN A 220 4.91 4.47 11.96
N GLY A 221 5.69 5.54 12.09
CA GLY A 221 5.48 6.57 13.11
C GLY A 221 4.18 7.35 12.95
N LYS A 222 3.57 7.25 11.78
CA LYS A 222 2.21 7.69 11.48
C LYS A 222 1.35 6.52 11.00
N SER A 223 0.49 6.73 10.01
CA SER A 223 -0.39 5.69 9.49
C SER A 223 0.34 4.73 8.56
N GLY A 224 -0.17 3.51 8.39
CA GLY A 224 0.35 2.56 7.42
C GLY A 224 0.26 3.10 6.00
N PHE A 225 -0.95 3.46 5.59
CA PHE A 225 -1.23 4.15 4.33
C PHE A 225 -2.08 5.39 4.60
N ALA A 226 -1.76 6.50 3.95
CA ALA A 226 -2.48 7.75 4.12
C ALA A 226 -2.70 8.49 2.81
N THR A 227 -3.78 9.28 2.75
CA THR A 227 -3.94 10.31 1.73
C THR A 227 -3.64 11.68 2.31
N GLU A 228 -3.07 12.56 1.50
CA GLU A 228 -3.00 13.98 1.81
C GLU A 228 -4.41 14.61 1.82
N VAL A 229 -4.53 15.78 2.39
CA VAL A 229 -5.77 16.56 2.38
C VAL A 229 -6.20 16.84 0.94
N GLY A 230 -7.43 16.50 0.63
CA GLY A 230 -7.93 16.49 -0.76
C GLY A 230 -8.02 15.07 -1.32
N GLY A 231 -7.36 14.12 -0.67
CA GLY A 231 -7.56 12.68 -0.82
C GLY A 231 -7.05 12.10 -2.11
N GLY A 232 -7.72 11.05 -2.51
CA GLY A 232 -7.52 10.33 -3.75
C GLY A 232 -8.84 9.73 -4.20
N SER A 233 -8.88 9.22 -5.41
CA SER A 233 -10.09 8.63 -5.97
C SER A 233 -9.82 7.35 -6.74
N THR A 234 -10.82 6.48 -6.79
CA THR A 234 -10.78 5.26 -7.60
C THR A 234 -9.60 4.35 -7.25
N VAL A 235 -9.38 4.14 -5.94
CA VAL A 235 -8.26 3.31 -5.46
C VAL A 235 -8.77 1.97 -4.92
N MET A 236 -8.15 0.90 -5.38
CA MET A 236 -8.32 -0.45 -4.86
C MET A 236 -7.26 -0.72 -3.77
N PHE A 237 -7.68 -0.81 -2.51
CA PHE A 237 -6.83 -1.16 -1.38
C PHE A 237 -7.23 -2.55 -0.87
N THR A 238 -6.49 -3.58 -1.30
CA THR A 238 -6.94 -4.97 -1.14
C THR A 238 -5.84 -5.90 -0.64
N ALA A 239 -6.22 -6.90 0.16
CA ALA A 239 -5.34 -7.97 0.64
C ALA A 239 -4.07 -7.48 1.38
N ASN A 240 -4.10 -6.28 1.98
CA ASN A 240 -2.96 -5.75 2.71
C ASN A 240 -2.99 -6.19 4.19
N ARG A 241 -1.82 -6.34 4.79
CA ARG A 241 -1.61 -6.45 6.22
C ARG A 241 -1.12 -5.11 6.78
N VAL A 242 -1.88 -4.54 7.72
CA VAL A 242 -1.64 -3.18 8.22
C VAL A 242 -1.62 -3.21 9.75
N GLU A 243 -0.44 -3.10 10.36
CA GLU A 243 -0.29 -3.37 11.79
C GLU A 243 0.72 -2.46 12.49
N TRP A 244 0.50 -2.25 13.79
CA TRP A 244 1.44 -1.53 14.67
C TRP A 244 1.77 -0.09 14.27
N ASN A 245 1.03 0.53 13.35
CA ASN A 245 1.26 1.91 12.97
C ASN A 245 0.81 2.87 14.09
N HIS A 246 1.56 3.96 14.31
CA HIS A 246 1.41 4.81 15.49
C HIS A 246 0.27 5.84 15.37
N GLU A 247 -0.40 5.90 14.23
CA GLU A 247 -1.67 6.61 14.05
C GLU A 247 -2.73 5.61 13.59
N TYR A 248 -3.18 5.70 12.36
CA TYR A 248 -4.18 4.81 11.78
C TYR A 248 -3.54 3.69 10.96
N GLY A 249 -4.26 2.61 10.76
CA GLY A 249 -3.88 1.65 9.73
C GLY A 249 -4.00 2.28 8.35
N LEU A 250 -5.21 2.72 7.99
CA LEU A 250 -5.54 3.43 6.75
C LEU A 250 -6.18 4.79 7.10
N LEU A 251 -5.60 5.87 6.62
CA LEU A 251 -6.11 7.24 6.76
C LEU A 251 -6.60 7.78 5.42
N LEU A 252 -7.90 7.99 5.28
CA LEU A 252 -8.51 8.63 4.12
C LEU A 252 -8.99 10.04 4.52
N ALA A 253 -8.29 11.06 4.04
CA ALA A 253 -8.53 12.48 4.35
C ALA A 253 -9.16 13.22 3.15
N GLY A 254 -10.32 12.78 2.72
CA GLY A 254 -11.04 13.26 1.53
C GLY A 254 -11.00 12.26 0.38
N GLY A 255 -11.64 12.61 -0.72
CA GLY A 255 -11.71 11.79 -1.93
C GLY A 255 -12.97 10.94 -2.07
N ASP A 256 -12.97 10.03 -3.03
CA ASP A 256 -14.12 9.19 -3.35
C ASP A 256 -13.74 7.87 -4.03
N CYS A 257 -14.76 7.00 -4.21
CA CYS A 257 -14.63 5.76 -4.96
C CYS A 257 -13.52 4.82 -4.49
N TRP A 258 -13.30 4.73 -3.19
CA TRP A 258 -12.38 3.76 -2.59
C TRP A 258 -13.02 2.38 -2.47
N ASN A 259 -12.28 1.36 -2.86
CA ASN A 259 -12.63 -0.04 -2.57
C ASN A 259 -11.59 -0.63 -1.60
N VAL A 260 -12.00 -0.83 -0.35
CA VAL A 260 -11.13 -1.36 0.72
C VAL A 260 -11.62 -2.74 1.10
N THR A 261 -10.96 -3.79 0.59
CA THR A 261 -11.51 -5.15 0.66
C THR A 261 -10.46 -6.19 1.05
N GLY A 262 -10.83 -7.09 1.97
CA GLY A 262 -10.01 -8.26 2.31
C GLY A 262 -8.69 -7.95 3.04
N ASN A 263 -8.59 -6.81 3.71
CA ASN A 263 -7.40 -6.42 4.45
C ASN A 263 -7.44 -6.92 5.89
N CYS A 264 -6.27 -7.09 6.50
CA CYS A 264 -6.12 -7.37 7.92
C CYS A 264 -5.46 -6.18 8.63
N PHE A 265 -6.19 -5.58 9.58
CA PHE A 265 -5.70 -4.46 10.41
C PHE A 265 -5.52 -4.95 11.85
N ASP A 266 -4.31 -4.85 12.40
CA ASP A 266 -4.03 -5.31 13.76
C ASP A 266 -3.18 -4.30 14.55
N ARG A 267 -3.60 -3.96 15.76
CA ARG A 267 -2.82 -3.18 16.74
C ARG A 267 -2.35 -1.79 16.27
N ASN A 268 -3.05 -1.15 15.36
CA ASN A 268 -2.75 0.25 15.07
C ASN A 268 -3.16 1.11 16.26
N TRP A 269 -2.40 2.17 16.56
CA TRP A 269 -2.61 2.97 17.75
C TRP A 269 -3.91 3.76 17.71
N GLY A 270 -4.29 4.30 16.56
CA GLY A 270 -5.61 4.82 16.29
C GLY A 270 -6.54 3.76 15.69
N ALA A 271 -7.62 4.19 15.08
CA ALA A 271 -8.52 3.29 14.37
C ALA A 271 -7.80 2.50 13.26
N ALA A 272 -8.27 1.29 12.98
CA ALA A 272 -7.80 0.55 11.83
C ALA A 272 -7.97 1.34 10.53
N ILE A 273 -9.17 1.93 10.37
CA ILE A 273 -9.50 2.77 9.22
C ILE A 273 -10.13 4.08 9.73
N SER A 274 -9.57 5.20 9.31
CA SER A 274 -10.14 6.54 9.49
C SER A 274 -10.63 7.08 8.15
N VAL A 275 -11.94 7.36 8.08
CA VAL A 275 -12.64 7.88 6.90
C VAL A 275 -13.17 9.26 7.22
N ASN A 276 -12.63 10.29 6.60
CA ASN A 276 -13.01 11.67 6.83
C ASN A 276 -13.19 12.43 5.51
N ARG A 277 -14.37 12.98 5.27
CA ARG A 277 -14.75 13.69 4.04
C ARG A 277 -14.58 12.85 2.77
N VAL A 278 -14.95 11.57 2.86
CA VAL A 278 -14.91 10.60 1.76
C VAL A 278 -16.31 10.34 1.25
N SER A 279 -16.43 10.10 -0.05
CA SER A 279 -17.72 9.75 -0.65
C SER A 279 -17.68 8.45 -1.48
N ASN A 280 -18.85 7.84 -1.69
CA ASN A 280 -19.11 6.73 -2.63
C ASN A 280 -18.08 5.58 -2.53
N SER A 281 -17.80 5.11 -1.32
CA SER A 281 -16.73 4.16 -1.06
C SER A 281 -17.22 2.92 -0.31
N THR A 282 -16.56 1.79 -0.55
CA THR A 282 -16.91 0.50 0.08
C THR A 282 -15.78 -0.07 0.92
N PHE A 283 -16.16 -0.65 2.06
CA PHE A 283 -15.28 -1.30 3.03
C PHE A 283 -15.86 -2.69 3.34
N THR A 284 -15.29 -3.74 2.74
CA THR A 284 -15.92 -5.07 2.73
C THR A 284 -14.93 -6.19 3.03
N GLY A 285 -15.34 -7.14 3.87
CA GLY A 285 -14.55 -8.36 4.11
C GLY A 285 -13.21 -8.13 4.80
N ASN A 286 -13.05 -7.01 5.52
CA ASN A 286 -11.83 -6.73 6.27
C ASN A 286 -11.87 -7.39 7.65
N ILE A 287 -10.70 -7.68 8.19
CA ILE A 287 -10.49 -8.22 9.53
C ILE A 287 -9.88 -7.14 10.41
N PHE A 288 -10.53 -6.84 11.52
CA PHE A 288 -10.08 -5.84 12.49
C PHE A 288 -9.71 -6.48 13.82
N ARG A 289 -8.51 -6.20 14.33
CA ARG A 289 -8.05 -6.75 15.59
C ARG A 289 -7.36 -5.68 16.43
N ARG A 290 -7.89 -5.40 17.63
CA ARG A 290 -7.18 -4.64 18.66
C ARG A 290 -6.64 -3.26 18.20
N ASN A 291 -7.30 -2.58 17.28
CA ASN A 291 -6.92 -1.22 16.91
C ASN A 291 -7.48 -0.21 17.93
N GLY A 292 -7.00 1.03 17.91
CA GLY A 292 -7.43 2.07 18.85
C GLY A 292 -6.72 2.00 20.19
N ARG A 293 -5.53 1.48 20.24
CA ARG A 293 -4.73 1.22 21.45
C ARG A 293 -4.31 2.49 22.19
N ASP A 294 -3.96 3.53 21.46
CA ASP A 294 -3.45 4.78 22.02
C ASP A 294 -4.17 6.03 21.48
N ALA A 295 -5.49 5.89 21.34
CA ALA A 295 -6.34 6.93 20.77
C ALA A 295 -6.23 8.29 21.50
N LYS A 296 -5.87 8.30 22.78
CA LYS A 296 -5.64 9.52 23.58
C LYS A 296 -4.48 10.39 23.08
N ASN A 297 -3.53 9.80 22.35
CA ASN A 297 -2.38 10.51 21.77
C ASN A 297 -2.62 10.98 20.33
N LEU A 298 -3.79 10.71 19.77
CA LEU A 298 -4.20 11.24 18.48
C LEU A 298 -4.57 12.72 18.58
N PRO A 299 -4.60 13.44 17.44
CA PRO A 299 -5.05 14.83 17.42
C PRO A 299 -6.41 15.02 18.10
N GLU A 300 -6.60 16.17 18.74
CA GLU A 300 -7.83 16.51 19.46
C GLU A 300 -9.07 16.30 18.57
N GLY A 301 -10.10 15.68 19.10
CA GLY A 301 -11.33 15.33 18.39
C GLY A 301 -11.30 14.02 17.61
N LEU A 302 -10.17 13.31 17.63
CA LEU A 302 -10.00 11.97 17.06
C LEU A 302 -9.73 10.92 18.13
N ASP A 303 -10.25 11.13 19.32
CA ASP A 303 -9.98 10.41 20.56
C ASP A 303 -10.66 9.05 20.67
N GLU A 304 -10.96 8.41 19.58
CA GLU A 304 -11.77 7.20 19.61
C GLU A 304 -10.97 5.93 19.50
N SER A 305 -10.97 5.19 20.59
CA SER A 305 -10.54 3.80 20.58
C SER A 305 -11.58 2.93 19.86
N CYS A 306 -11.48 2.86 18.55
CA CYS A 306 -12.42 2.09 17.71
C CYS A 306 -11.70 1.33 16.57
N GLN A 307 -12.41 0.35 15.99
CA GLN A 307 -11.89 -0.33 14.81
C GLN A 307 -12.01 0.57 13.57
N MET A 308 -13.14 1.23 13.39
CA MET A 308 -13.35 2.09 12.23
C MET A 308 -14.03 3.41 12.63
N LEU A 309 -13.44 4.51 12.17
CA LEU A 309 -13.93 5.87 12.36
C LEU A 309 -14.45 6.41 11.02
N ILE A 310 -15.69 6.87 10.99
CA ILE A 310 -16.31 7.45 9.80
C ILE A 310 -16.92 8.79 10.18
N GLN A 311 -16.47 9.85 9.53
CA GLN A 311 -17.02 11.19 9.79
C GLN A 311 -17.10 12.04 8.52
N SER A 312 -18.06 12.97 8.54
CA SER A 312 -18.28 13.98 7.48
C SER A 312 -18.31 13.36 6.08
N SER A 313 -18.89 12.14 5.94
CA SER A 313 -18.77 11.31 4.76
C SER A 313 -20.13 10.92 4.22
N ARG A 314 -20.18 10.56 2.93
CA ARG A 314 -21.42 10.25 2.23
C ARG A 314 -21.30 9.03 1.32
N GLY A 315 -22.40 8.22 1.23
CA GLY A 315 -22.40 7.08 0.31
C GLY A 315 -21.42 6.00 0.69
N ILE A 316 -21.24 5.76 2.00
CA ILE A 316 -20.30 4.79 2.54
C ILE A 316 -21.00 3.46 2.76
N SER A 317 -20.45 2.39 2.21
CA SER A 317 -20.90 1.02 2.45
C SER A 317 -19.89 0.25 3.29
N VAL A 318 -20.31 -0.23 4.47
CA VAL A 318 -19.46 -1.05 5.38
C VAL A 318 -20.17 -2.36 5.63
N THR A 319 -19.71 -3.45 5.00
CA THR A 319 -20.41 -4.73 5.03
C THR A 319 -19.48 -5.93 5.11
N GLY A 320 -19.92 -6.99 5.79
CA GLY A 320 -19.20 -8.26 5.80
C GLY A 320 -17.83 -8.23 6.48
N ASN A 321 -17.56 -7.23 7.31
CA ASN A 321 -16.31 -7.15 8.06
C ASN A 321 -16.42 -7.95 9.37
N THR A 322 -15.28 -8.42 9.88
CA THR A 322 -15.20 -9.11 11.17
C THR A 322 -14.17 -8.44 12.06
N GLY A 323 -14.35 -8.58 13.37
CA GLY A 323 -13.40 -7.98 14.29
C GLY A 323 -13.38 -8.58 15.68
N ALA A 324 -12.27 -8.37 16.38
CA ALA A 324 -12.09 -8.77 17.76
C ALA A 324 -11.34 -7.69 18.56
N ALA A 325 -11.69 -7.55 19.84
CA ALA A 325 -10.95 -6.80 20.84
C ALA A 325 -9.93 -7.71 21.55
N GLY A 326 -9.36 -7.25 22.60
CA GLY A 326 -8.42 -7.94 23.47
C GLY A 326 -7.18 -7.11 23.72
N ARG A 327 -6.21 -7.68 24.42
CA ARG A 327 -4.92 -7.02 24.65
C ARG A 327 -4.02 -7.06 23.42
N ASP A 328 -3.24 -6.02 23.24
CA ASP A 328 -2.13 -5.98 22.30
C ASP A 328 -0.86 -6.66 22.86
N ASP A 329 0.26 -6.58 22.17
CA ASP A 329 1.58 -7.06 22.60
C ASP A 329 1.58 -8.48 23.19
N GLY A 330 0.86 -9.41 22.56
CA GLY A 330 0.77 -10.79 23.05
C GLY A 330 0.05 -10.93 24.40
N GLY A 331 -0.88 -10.02 24.69
CA GLY A 331 -1.68 -10.03 25.92
C GLY A 331 -1.08 -9.21 27.08
N ARG A 332 -0.08 -8.39 26.82
CA ARG A 332 0.58 -7.53 27.82
C ARG A 332 0.17 -6.05 27.76
N GLY A 333 -0.33 -5.59 26.61
CA GLY A 333 -0.74 -4.20 26.41
C GLY A 333 -2.12 -3.86 26.95
N GLU A 334 -2.64 -2.69 26.57
CA GLU A 334 -3.98 -2.23 26.94
C GLU A 334 -5.06 -3.04 26.21
N TYR A 335 -6.24 -3.13 26.82
CA TYR A 335 -7.41 -3.69 26.15
C TYR A 335 -7.98 -2.70 25.14
N THR A 336 -8.18 -3.10 23.93
CA THR A 336 -8.68 -2.31 22.81
C THR A 336 -9.55 -3.13 21.89
N PRO A 337 -10.44 -2.51 21.10
CA PRO A 337 -10.95 -1.13 21.13
C PRO A 337 -12.17 -0.95 22.06
N ASN A 338 -12.51 0.29 22.39
CA ASN A 338 -13.75 0.59 23.09
C ASN A 338 -15.00 0.37 22.22
N TYR A 339 -14.90 0.65 20.90
CA TYR A 339 -16.00 0.59 19.95
C TYR A 339 -15.61 -0.17 18.69
N ALA A 340 -16.57 -0.81 18.00
CA ALA A 340 -16.33 -1.30 16.66
C ALA A 340 -16.37 -0.16 15.65
N PHE A 341 -17.41 0.69 15.72
CA PHE A 341 -17.59 1.83 14.83
C PHE A 341 -17.78 3.13 15.60
N ARG A 342 -17.19 4.21 15.11
CA ARG A 342 -17.49 5.57 15.53
C ARG A 342 -18.02 6.34 14.33
N LEU A 343 -19.23 6.91 14.48
CA LEU A 343 -19.95 7.55 13.40
C LEU A 343 -20.25 9.01 13.76
N LYS A 344 -20.04 9.93 12.81
CA LYS A 344 -20.37 11.34 12.95
C LYS A 344 -20.63 12.00 11.61
N ASP A 345 -21.72 12.76 11.50
CA ASP A 345 -22.04 13.55 10.29
C ASP A 345 -21.99 12.74 8.98
N ILE A 346 -22.59 11.53 8.94
CA ILE A 346 -22.67 10.70 7.75
C ILE A 346 -24.05 10.80 7.08
N SER A 347 -24.10 10.53 5.76
CA SER A 347 -25.33 10.52 4.97
C SER A 347 -25.33 9.47 3.86
N CYS A 348 -26.47 9.05 3.37
CA CYS A 348 -26.63 8.05 2.30
C CYS A 348 -25.75 6.80 2.51
N SER A 349 -25.62 6.32 3.73
CA SER A 349 -24.62 5.30 4.07
C SER A 349 -25.25 4.04 4.65
N VAL A 350 -24.60 2.89 4.40
CA VAL A 350 -25.06 1.57 4.88
C VAL A 350 -23.95 0.92 5.69
N ILE A 351 -24.24 0.58 6.96
CA ILE A 351 -23.35 -0.17 7.85
C ILE A 351 -24.13 -1.38 8.36
N THR A 352 -23.92 -2.53 7.73
CA THR A 352 -24.74 -3.72 7.97
C THR A 352 -23.95 -5.02 7.78
N ALA A 353 -24.46 -6.12 8.31
CA ALA A 353 -23.91 -7.47 8.15
C ALA A 353 -22.43 -7.60 8.57
N ASN A 354 -21.99 -6.82 9.57
CA ASN A 354 -20.67 -6.95 10.16
C ASN A 354 -20.75 -7.84 11.42
N ALA A 355 -19.68 -8.59 11.73
CA ALA A 355 -19.64 -9.53 12.84
C ALA A 355 -18.44 -9.26 13.77
N PHE A 356 -18.71 -8.82 14.99
CA PHE A 356 -17.67 -8.45 15.98
C PHE A 356 -17.79 -9.31 17.25
N SER A 357 -17.37 -10.57 17.17
CA SER A 357 -17.37 -11.47 18.34
C SER A 357 -16.31 -11.03 19.35
N GLN A 358 -16.73 -10.67 20.56
CA GLN A 358 -15.86 -10.02 21.54
C GLN A 358 -15.09 -8.85 20.90
N GLY A 359 -15.78 -8.04 20.11
CA GLY A 359 -15.17 -7.11 19.17
C GLY A 359 -14.95 -5.69 19.70
N TYR A 360 -15.40 -5.39 20.89
CA TYR A 360 -15.32 -4.07 21.54
C TYR A 360 -15.42 -4.20 23.07
N LEU A 361 -14.98 -3.17 23.81
CA LEU A 361 -15.03 -3.17 25.27
C LEU A 361 -16.32 -2.55 25.82
N LYS A 362 -16.86 -1.52 25.17
CA LYS A 362 -18.03 -0.77 25.65
C LYS A 362 -19.28 -1.07 24.82
N GLU A 363 -19.31 -0.64 23.58
CA GLU A 363 -20.44 -0.81 22.69
C GLU A 363 -19.98 -0.94 21.22
N MET A 364 -20.85 -1.49 20.39
CA MET A 364 -20.52 -1.69 18.98
C MET A 364 -20.40 -0.35 18.24
N ILE A 365 -21.32 0.57 18.47
CA ILE A 365 -21.43 1.81 17.71
C ILE A 365 -21.43 3.00 18.68
N LEU A 366 -20.46 3.88 18.54
CA LEU A 366 -20.45 5.20 19.15
C LEU A 366 -21.03 6.21 18.15
N ASP A 367 -22.24 6.64 18.37
CA ASP A 367 -22.88 7.70 17.58
C ASP A 367 -22.56 9.08 18.18
N LYS A 368 -21.81 9.89 17.44
CA LYS A 368 -21.43 11.27 17.83
C LYS A 368 -22.39 12.33 17.27
N GLY A 369 -23.47 11.90 16.64
CA GLY A 369 -24.53 12.75 16.11
C GLY A 369 -24.25 13.30 14.70
N GLY A 370 -25.22 14.06 14.19
CA GLY A 370 -25.19 14.65 12.85
C GLY A 370 -25.47 13.67 11.72
N ASN A 371 -25.69 12.39 12.02
CA ASN A 371 -26.02 11.38 11.04
C ASN A 371 -27.41 11.62 10.46
N LYS A 372 -27.56 11.46 9.13
CA LYS A 372 -28.84 11.70 8.45
C LYS A 372 -29.75 10.48 8.51
N GLU A 373 -31.05 10.70 8.41
CA GLU A 373 -32.08 9.65 8.39
C GLU A 373 -31.97 8.71 7.18
N ASP A 374 -31.26 9.11 6.13
CA ASP A 374 -30.99 8.29 4.96
C ASP A 374 -29.86 7.25 5.15
N CYS A 375 -29.40 7.07 6.38
CA CYS A 375 -28.41 6.07 6.75
C CYS A 375 -29.09 4.81 7.31
N LEU A 376 -28.58 3.64 6.89
CA LEU A 376 -28.99 2.35 7.39
C LEU A 376 -27.88 1.74 8.25
N VAL A 377 -28.05 1.74 9.57
CA VAL A 377 -27.09 1.15 10.52
C VAL A 377 -27.82 0.07 11.32
N ASN A 378 -27.81 -1.16 10.80
CA ASN A 378 -28.53 -2.28 11.42
C ASN A 378 -27.94 -3.64 11.03
N ASN A 379 -28.53 -4.72 11.55
CA ASN A 379 -28.14 -6.11 11.26
C ASN A 379 -26.62 -6.39 11.46
N ASN A 380 -25.98 -5.66 12.36
CA ASN A 380 -24.62 -5.95 12.78
C ASN A 380 -24.67 -6.85 14.01
N MET A 381 -23.85 -7.90 14.04
CA MET A 381 -23.80 -8.86 15.13
C MET A 381 -22.51 -8.68 15.95
N GLY A 382 -22.61 -8.72 17.27
CA GLY A 382 -21.42 -8.62 18.09
C GLY A 382 -21.69 -8.76 19.58
N SER A 383 -20.60 -8.97 20.32
CA SER A 383 -20.57 -9.02 21.77
C SER A 383 -19.40 -8.21 22.32
N ALA A 384 -19.56 -7.71 23.53
CA ALA A 384 -18.46 -7.08 24.26
C ALA A 384 -17.41 -8.13 24.65
N PHE A 385 -16.16 -7.68 24.72
CA PHE A 385 -15.06 -8.46 25.27
C PHE A 385 -15.13 -8.45 26.79
N GLU A 386 -15.14 -9.62 27.40
CA GLU A 386 -15.11 -9.76 28.84
C GLU A 386 -13.65 -9.66 29.31
N VAL A 387 -13.33 -8.53 29.97
CA VAL A 387 -12.01 -8.33 30.56
C VAL A 387 -11.84 -9.34 31.69
N PRO A 388 -10.85 -10.25 31.64
CA PRO A 388 -10.57 -11.15 32.76
C PRO A 388 -10.31 -10.37 34.05
N ALA A 389 -10.87 -10.88 35.16
CA ALA A 389 -10.78 -10.27 36.49
C ALA A 389 -9.33 -10.25 37.03
#